data_72a21d39c6cb9a956c21dc75f0d44986
#
_entry.id   72a21d39c6cb9a956c21dc75f0d44986
#
_cell.length_a   1.000
_cell.length_b   1.000
_cell.length_c   1.000
_cell.angle_alpha   90.00
_cell.angle_beta   90.00
_cell.angle_gamma   90.00
#
_symmetry.space_group_name_H-M   'P 1'
#
loop_
_entity.id
_entity.type
_entity.pdbx_description
1 polymer ?
#
loop_
_entity_poly.entity_id
_entity_poly.type
_entity_poly.pdbx_seq_one_letter_code
_entity_poly.pdbx_strand_id
1 'polypeptide(L)'
;MQNFCLSDAILERFKSAEKELGYSEQIVTLDCNVIDTWEYKERSPFELGSLDALASSIRLAGQCQPIIVVRASDTFRPKENRSAQYVVISGYRRWMACKIHSLQIQAIVRNITLEQAITVLVSEYEKEQVSDYSKGMLYHSLLTTNRISPEELSCRLNIKRQQLDAYLAFAQVPEELWTAVGDMSRVSSNTALIIKSISSRGTAYREALLSIAKKIAQGYGKKRIERAIDTIISKQLKRASKENTVKHQLEFNGKIIMNMQQGRIKLDKSLVNHGNFDELIGALEKNITDFANNYIK
;
A
#
# COMPACT_ATOMS: atom_id res chain seq x y z
N MET A 1 41.62 34.70 17.90
CA MET A 1 40.96 34.33 16.63
C MET A 1 40.45 35.61 16.00
N GLN A 2 41.11 36.04 14.91
CA GLN A 2 40.74 37.26 14.19
C GLN A 2 39.44 36.99 13.42
N ASN A 3 38.37 37.71 13.75
CA ASN A 3 37.13 37.75 12.95
C ASN A 3 37.48 38.39 11.58
N PHE A 4 37.59 37.58 10.54
CA PHE A 4 37.62 38.06 9.17
C PHE A 4 36.25 38.58 8.80
N CYS A 5 36.04 39.88 8.88
CA CYS A 5 34.88 40.56 8.34
C CYS A 5 35.10 40.70 6.82
N LEU A 6 34.38 39.98 5.99
CA LEU A 6 34.37 40.16 4.55
C LEU A 6 33.86 41.57 4.23
N SER A 7 34.52 42.32 3.36
CA SER A 7 34.06 43.62 2.94
C SER A 7 32.72 43.53 2.23
N ASP A 8 31.85 44.53 2.39
CA ASP A 8 30.49 44.57 1.80
C ASP A 8 30.52 44.35 0.28
N ALA A 9 31.57 44.79 -0.40
CA ALA A 9 31.77 44.55 -1.84
C ALA A 9 31.98 43.05 -2.20
N ILE A 10 32.61 42.28 -1.32
CA ILE A 10 32.78 40.83 -1.50
C ILE A 10 31.46 40.13 -1.22
N LEU A 11 30.71 40.57 -0.19
CA LEU A 11 29.36 40.04 0.11
C LEU A 11 28.38 40.30 -1.03
N GLU A 12 28.42 41.50 -1.66
CA GLU A 12 27.58 41.79 -2.83
C GLU A 12 27.95 40.96 -4.06
N ARG A 13 29.25 40.73 -4.31
CA ARG A 13 29.68 39.82 -5.38
C ARG A 13 29.27 38.38 -5.16
N PHE A 14 29.30 37.90 -3.92
CA PHE A 14 28.74 36.58 -3.58
C PHE A 14 27.23 36.52 -3.80
N LYS A 15 26.48 37.54 -3.38
CA LYS A 15 25.02 37.61 -3.63
C LYS A 15 24.69 37.70 -5.12
N SER A 16 25.49 38.39 -5.92
CA SER A 16 25.31 38.46 -7.37
C SER A 16 25.63 37.14 -8.04
N ALA A 17 26.69 36.45 -7.63
CA ALA A 17 27.03 35.13 -8.11
C ALA A 17 25.99 34.07 -7.69
N GLU A 18 25.46 34.17 -6.48
CA GLU A 18 24.32 33.34 -6.02
C GLU A 18 23.08 33.54 -6.90
N LYS A 19 22.80 34.79 -7.32
CA LYS A 19 21.66 35.13 -8.18
C LYS A 19 21.86 34.66 -9.62
N GLU A 20 23.07 34.68 -10.15
CA GLU A 20 23.40 34.21 -11.49
C GLU A 20 23.53 32.69 -11.58
N LEU A 21 24.07 32.03 -10.56
CA LEU A 21 24.30 30.57 -10.53
C LEU A 21 23.15 29.80 -9.89
N GLY A 22 22.18 30.50 -9.26
CA GLY A 22 20.95 29.93 -8.74
C GLY A 22 21.08 29.07 -7.47
N TYR A 23 22.29 28.98 -6.86
CA TYR A 23 22.47 28.27 -5.59
C TYR A 23 23.70 28.74 -4.82
N SER A 24 23.52 28.87 -3.50
CA SER A 24 24.63 28.92 -2.54
C SER A 24 24.88 27.52 -2.02
N GLU A 25 26.05 26.94 -2.28
CA GLU A 25 26.41 25.64 -1.74
C GLU A 25 27.09 25.74 -0.36
N GLN A 26 26.73 26.75 0.43
CA GLN A 26 27.23 26.86 1.79
C GLN A 26 26.66 25.75 2.67
N ILE A 27 27.56 24.97 3.26
CA ILE A 27 27.20 23.99 4.27
C ILE A 27 26.99 24.71 5.58
N VAL A 28 25.78 24.63 6.12
CA VAL A 28 25.43 25.18 7.42
C VAL A 28 25.11 24.05 8.41
N THR A 29 25.42 24.30 9.67
CA THR A 29 25.04 23.38 10.75
C THR A 29 23.71 23.83 11.32
N LEU A 30 22.72 22.95 11.33
CA LEU A 30 21.37 23.23 11.80
C LEU A 30 20.99 22.31 12.97
N ASP A 31 20.08 22.81 13.81
CA ASP A 31 19.35 21.95 14.76
C ASP A 31 18.29 21.14 14.00
N CYS A 32 18.20 19.85 14.26
CA CYS A 32 17.21 19.00 13.62
C CYS A 32 15.75 19.38 13.93
N ASN A 33 15.52 20.09 15.03
CA ASN A 33 14.16 20.52 15.45
C ASN A 33 13.59 21.66 14.59
N VAL A 34 14.46 22.44 13.92
CA VAL A 34 14.01 23.49 12.98
C VAL A 34 13.73 22.96 11.58
N ILE A 35 13.91 21.65 11.37
CA ILE A 35 13.73 20.96 10.09
C ILE A 35 12.56 19.98 10.23
N ASP A 36 11.73 19.91 9.20
CA ASP A 36 10.68 18.91 9.09
C ASP A 36 10.71 18.20 7.74
N THR A 37 9.93 17.13 7.63
CA THR A 37 9.77 16.43 6.34
C THR A 37 8.85 17.22 5.41
N TRP A 38 9.06 17.07 4.12
CA TRP A 38 8.19 17.66 3.11
C TRP A 38 6.86 16.88 3.04
N GLU A 39 5.74 17.60 2.81
CA GLU A 39 4.38 17.02 2.74
C GLU A 39 4.26 15.85 1.75
N TYR A 40 5.06 15.83 0.68
CA TYR A 40 5.07 14.76 -0.33
C TYR A 40 5.96 13.57 0.04
N LYS A 41 6.78 13.67 1.07
CA LYS A 41 7.72 12.61 1.39
C LYS A 41 7.05 11.52 2.22
N GLU A 42 6.80 10.38 1.60
CA GLU A 42 6.35 9.16 2.24
C GLU A 42 7.53 8.18 2.33
N ARG A 43 7.88 7.77 3.55
CA ARG A 43 8.89 6.75 3.75
C ARG A 43 8.45 5.81 4.87
N SER A 44 8.35 4.55 4.54
CA SER A 44 7.90 3.54 5.47
C SER A 44 8.97 3.24 6.52
N PRO A 45 8.60 3.00 7.79
CA PRO A 45 9.55 2.72 8.86
C PRO A 45 10.51 1.55 8.55
N PHE A 46 10.05 0.52 7.83
CA PHE A 46 10.88 -0.64 7.45
C PHE A 46 12.01 -0.29 6.46
N GLU A 47 11.98 0.89 5.81
CA GLU A 47 13.02 1.35 4.88
C GLU A 47 14.12 2.16 5.55
N LEU A 48 13.93 2.55 6.80
CA LEU A 48 14.89 3.42 7.49
C LEU A 48 16.16 2.67 7.89
N GLY A 49 16.11 1.35 7.97
CA GLY A 49 17.22 0.54 8.45
C GLY A 49 17.59 0.90 9.89
N SER A 50 18.83 0.61 10.29
CA SER A 50 19.32 1.00 11.62
C SER A 50 19.71 2.47 11.67
N LEU A 51 18.85 3.31 12.25
CA LEU A 51 19.15 4.72 12.50
C LEU A 51 20.21 4.90 13.60
N ASP A 52 20.26 3.99 14.58
CA ASP A 52 21.26 4.00 15.64
C ASP A 52 22.66 3.77 15.11
N ALA A 53 22.83 2.81 14.19
CA ALA A 53 24.12 2.55 13.54
C ALA A 53 24.55 3.77 12.71
N LEU A 54 23.61 4.40 12.00
CA LEU A 54 23.89 5.60 11.20
C LEU A 54 24.27 6.79 12.07
N ALA A 55 23.54 7.03 13.18
CA ALA A 55 23.88 8.09 14.13
C ALA A 55 25.25 7.86 14.79
N SER A 56 25.58 6.62 15.15
CA SER A 56 26.90 6.26 15.70
C SER A 56 28.02 6.52 14.68
N SER A 57 27.79 6.18 13.40
CA SER A 57 28.74 6.48 12.32
C SER A 57 28.96 7.99 12.15
N ILE A 58 27.86 8.78 12.15
CA ILE A 58 27.93 10.24 12.05
C ILE A 58 28.69 10.83 13.25
N ARG A 59 28.49 10.29 14.46
CA ARG A 59 29.18 10.76 15.66
C ARG A 59 30.69 10.47 15.62
N LEU A 60 31.08 9.32 15.10
CA LEU A 60 32.48 8.87 15.07
C LEU A 60 33.27 9.48 13.90
N ALA A 61 32.70 9.47 12.71
CA ALA A 61 33.41 9.84 11.47
C ALA A 61 33.00 11.22 10.93
N GLY A 62 32.01 11.86 11.54
CA GLY A 62 31.36 13.05 10.99
C GLY A 62 30.35 12.72 9.90
N GLN A 63 29.63 13.73 9.45
CA GLN A 63 28.66 13.61 8.37
C GLN A 63 29.36 13.75 7.01
N CYS A 64 29.51 12.66 6.26
CA CYS A 64 30.20 12.65 4.98
C CYS A 64 29.49 13.44 3.88
N GLN A 65 28.17 13.55 3.94
CA GLN A 65 27.35 14.26 2.95
C GLN A 65 26.30 15.12 3.65
N PRO A 66 26.24 16.43 3.39
CA PRO A 66 25.19 17.28 3.93
C PRO A 66 23.81 16.85 3.38
N ILE A 67 22.76 17.16 4.13
CA ILE A 67 21.39 17.03 3.62
C ILE A 67 21.04 18.25 2.77
N ILE A 68 20.04 18.13 1.91
CA ILE A 68 19.50 19.26 1.14
C ILE A 68 18.18 19.68 1.79
N VAL A 69 18.09 20.94 2.17
CA VAL A 69 16.88 21.55 2.73
C VAL A 69 16.49 22.79 1.93
N VAL A 70 15.22 23.11 1.95
CA VAL A 70 14.65 24.38 1.46
C VAL A 70 13.98 25.12 2.59
N ARG A 71 13.82 26.44 2.50
CA ARG A 71 13.06 27.22 3.47
C ARG A 71 11.59 26.83 3.40
N ALA A 72 10.97 26.64 4.56
CA ALA A 72 9.55 26.40 4.67
C ALA A 72 8.76 27.59 4.10
N SER A 73 7.72 27.31 3.33
CA SER A 73 6.87 28.29 2.64
C SER A 73 5.54 27.64 2.26
N ASP A 74 4.63 28.38 1.65
CA ASP A 74 3.39 27.82 1.11
C ASP A 74 3.61 26.75 0.03
N THR A 75 4.73 26.84 -0.69
CA THR A 75 5.14 25.84 -1.68
C THR A 75 5.83 24.64 -1.04
N PHE A 76 6.62 24.87 0.00
CA PHE A 76 7.39 23.84 0.72
C PHE A 76 6.83 23.70 2.13
N ARG A 77 5.71 23.01 2.27
CA ARG A 77 5.01 22.86 3.55
C ARG A 77 5.61 21.76 4.39
N PRO A 78 5.94 22.05 5.65
CA PRO A 78 6.25 21.03 6.63
C PRO A 78 5.06 20.10 6.86
N LYS A 79 5.31 18.81 7.03
CA LYS A 79 4.27 17.78 7.20
C LYS A 79 3.76 17.69 8.64
N GLU A 80 4.67 17.67 9.61
CA GLU A 80 4.36 17.40 11.02
C GLU A 80 4.47 18.68 11.87
N ASN A 81 5.58 19.41 11.75
CA ASN A 81 5.86 20.61 12.52
C ASN A 81 5.69 21.89 11.70
N ARG A 82 4.53 22.51 11.80
CA ARG A 82 4.21 23.75 11.05
C ARG A 82 5.12 24.95 11.39
N SER A 83 5.84 24.91 12.52
CA SER A 83 6.79 25.95 12.92
C SER A 83 8.22 25.70 12.42
N ALA A 84 8.46 24.62 11.69
CA ALA A 84 9.75 24.32 11.11
C ALA A 84 10.17 25.42 10.11
N GLN A 85 11.44 25.79 10.16
CA GLN A 85 12.01 26.81 9.28
C GLN A 85 12.46 26.23 7.93
N TYR A 86 12.73 24.93 7.91
CA TYR A 86 13.25 24.22 6.76
C TYR A 86 12.51 22.90 6.54
N VAL A 87 12.50 22.48 5.29
CA VAL A 87 11.94 21.20 4.84
C VAL A 87 13.03 20.38 4.17
N VAL A 88 13.19 19.12 4.59
CA VAL A 88 14.20 18.22 4.02
C VAL A 88 13.74 17.69 2.66
N ILE A 89 14.55 17.92 1.64
CA ILE A 89 14.32 17.40 0.28
C ILE A 89 15.12 16.11 0.06
N SER A 90 16.40 16.09 0.48
CA SER A 90 17.29 14.93 0.34
C SER A 90 18.04 14.63 1.64
N GLY A 91 18.27 13.35 1.93
CA GLY A 91 18.98 12.91 3.13
C GLY A 91 18.08 12.65 4.35
N TYR A 92 16.84 12.26 4.15
CA TYR A 92 15.86 12.00 5.21
C TYR A 92 16.36 11.06 6.32
N ARG A 93 17.02 9.94 5.97
CA ARG A 93 17.56 9.00 6.96
C ARG A 93 18.62 9.65 7.87
N ARG A 94 19.49 10.50 7.31
CA ARG A 94 20.50 11.23 8.07
C ARG A 94 19.86 12.21 9.02
N TRP A 95 18.86 12.97 8.57
CA TRP A 95 18.09 13.87 9.41
C TRP A 95 17.38 13.13 10.56
N MET A 96 16.70 12.00 10.26
CA MET A 96 16.02 11.21 11.30
C MET A 96 17.01 10.64 12.33
N ALA A 97 18.15 10.11 11.89
CA ALA A 97 19.18 9.61 12.78
C ALA A 97 19.71 10.70 13.72
N CYS A 98 20.00 11.88 13.17
CA CYS A 98 20.46 13.03 13.96
C CYS A 98 19.36 13.53 14.91
N LYS A 99 18.10 13.61 14.46
CA LYS A 99 16.96 14.06 15.26
C LYS A 99 16.74 13.18 16.48
N ILE A 100 16.70 11.84 16.30
CA ILE A 100 16.49 10.88 17.40
C ILE A 100 17.62 10.92 18.42
N HIS A 101 18.85 11.12 17.98
CA HIS A 101 20.02 11.15 18.83
C HIS A 101 20.47 12.57 19.25
N SER A 102 19.65 13.58 19.03
CA SER A 102 19.92 14.98 19.38
C SER A 102 21.27 15.48 18.87
N LEU A 103 21.64 15.10 17.65
CA LEU A 103 22.85 15.57 16.96
C LEU A 103 22.53 16.76 16.09
N GLN A 104 23.49 17.65 15.93
CA GLN A 104 23.44 18.68 14.90
C GLN A 104 23.64 18.06 13.52
N ILE A 105 23.07 18.69 12.48
CA ILE A 105 23.13 18.18 11.12
C ILE A 105 23.70 19.22 10.17
N GLN A 106 24.60 18.77 9.28
CA GLN A 106 25.11 19.58 8.19
C GLN A 106 24.13 19.57 7.03
N ALA A 107 23.75 20.74 6.56
CA ALA A 107 22.77 20.95 5.51
C ALA A 107 23.24 21.98 4.48
N ILE A 108 22.80 21.82 3.24
CA ILE A 108 22.85 22.83 2.20
C ILE A 108 21.44 23.40 2.07
N VAL A 109 21.30 24.70 2.31
CA VAL A 109 20.04 25.42 2.11
C VAL A 109 19.97 25.84 0.65
N ARG A 110 19.10 25.21 -0.13
CA ARG A 110 18.90 25.54 -1.54
C ARG A 110 17.68 26.42 -1.75
N ASN A 111 17.82 27.36 -2.68
CA ASN A 111 16.70 28.11 -3.22
C ASN A 111 16.35 27.51 -4.60
N ILE A 112 15.40 26.58 -4.62
CA ILE A 112 15.00 25.83 -5.81
C ILE A 112 13.50 25.96 -6.07
N THR A 113 13.11 25.83 -7.33
CA THR A 113 11.69 25.79 -7.70
C THR A 113 11.05 24.47 -7.25
N LEU A 114 9.72 24.44 -7.20
CA LEU A 114 8.97 23.22 -6.91
C LEU A 114 9.34 22.09 -7.87
N GLU A 115 9.47 22.38 -9.15
CA GLU A 115 9.83 21.41 -10.18
C GLU A 115 11.23 20.82 -9.97
N GLN A 116 12.19 21.66 -9.60
CA GLN A 116 13.54 21.21 -9.27
C GLN A 116 13.53 20.34 -8.01
N ALA A 117 12.76 20.71 -6.98
CA ALA A 117 12.62 19.93 -5.76
C ALA A 117 11.99 18.55 -6.02
N ILE A 118 10.94 18.49 -6.84
CA ILE A 118 10.32 17.21 -7.28
C ILE A 118 11.34 16.35 -8.03
N THR A 119 12.12 16.96 -8.93
CA THR A 119 13.16 16.25 -9.69
C THR A 119 14.24 15.66 -8.78
N VAL A 120 14.69 16.43 -7.79
CA VAL A 120 15.69 15.97 -6.79
C VAL A 120 15.09 14.81 -5.98
N LEU A 121 13.85 14.96 -5.49
CA LEU A 121 13.15 13.95 -4.70
C LEU A 121 12.98 12.63 -5.47
N VAL A 122 12.49 12.71 -6.70
CA VAL A 122 12.31 11.55 -7.58
C VAL A 122 13.66 10.86 -7.86
N SER A 123 14.71 11.64 -8.17
CA SER A 123 16.05 11.10 -8.41
C SER A 123 16.63 10.41 -7.17
N GLU A 124 16.33 10.89 -5.96
CA GLU A 124 16.75 10.28 -4.71
C GLU A 124 16.07 8.93 -4.51
N TYR A 125 14.75 8.84 -4.78
CA TYR A 125 13.99 7.59 -4.68
C TYR A 125 14.42 6.53 -5.69
N GLU A 126 14.97 6.96 -6.85
CA GLU A 126 15.54 6.02 -7.84
C GLU A 126 16.92 5.50 -7.43
N LYS A 127 17.74 6.35 -6.80
CA LYS A 127 19.11 5.99 -6.36
C LYS A 127 19.12 5.16 -5.08
N GLU A 128 18.22 5.42 -4.17
CA GLU A 128 18.09 4.65 -2.94
C GLU A 128 17.25 3.38 -3.22
N GLN A 129 17.54 2.31 -2.47
CA GLN A 129 16.73 1.07 -2.52
C GLN A 129 15.40 1.27 -1.79
N VAL A 130 14.60 2.21 -2.28
CA VAL A 130 13.26 2.49 -1.77
C VAL A 130 12.29 1.46 -2.35
N SER A 131 11.37 0.96 -1.53
CA SER A 131 10.36 0.00 -1.98
C SER A 131 9.44 0.59 -3.05
N ASP A 132 8.88 -0.27 -3.90
CA ASP A 132 7.86 0.13 -4.87
C ASP A 132 6.64 0.75 -4.19
N TYR A 133 6.34 0.36 -2.94
CA TYR A 133 5.27 0.94 -2.13
C TYR A 133 5.51 2.44 -1.87
N SER A 134 6.65 2.80 -1.31
CA SER A 134 6.97 4.20 -1.01
C SER A 134 7.08 5.04 -2.28
N LYS A 135 7.60 4.47 -3.38
CA LYS A 135 7.56 5.12 -4.70
C LYS A 135 6.11 5.38 -5.15
N GLY A 136 5.25 4.38 -5.06
CA GLY A 136 3.84 4.49 -5.45
C GLY A 136 3.08 5.53 -4.63
N MET A 137 3.28 5.57 -3.32
CA MET A 137 2.66 6.56 -2.45
C MET A 137 3.15 7.98 -2.74
N LEU A 138 4.46 8.18 -2.98
CA LEU A 138 5.00 9.46 -3.42
C LEU A 138 4.36 9.91 -4.74
N TYR A 139 4.33 9.03 -5.76
CA TYR A 139 3.76 9.39 -7.07
C TYR A 139 2.28 9.72 -6.98
N HIS A 140 1.54 8.98 -6.16
CA HIS A 140 0.13 9.30 -5.89
C HIS A 140 -0.03 10.67 -5.24
N SER A 141 0.76 10.99 -4.22
CA SER A 141 0.73 12.29 -3.53
C SER A 141 1.04 13.45 -4.47
N LEU A 142 2.03 13.31 -5.35
CA LEU A 142 2.38 14.34 -6.34
C LEU A 142 1.25 14.59 -7.35
N LEU A 143 0.53 13.54 -7.77
CA LEU A 143 -0.57 13.65 -8.71
C LEU A 143 -1.84 14.22 -8.07
N THR A 144 -2.17 13.83 -6.83
CA THR A 144 -3.38 14.32 -6.14
C THR A 144 -3.33 15.80 -5.83
N THR A 145 -2.14 16.38 -5.69
CA THR A 145 -1.98 17.83 -5.49
C THR A 145 -2.01 18.64 -6.79
N ASN A 146 -2.23 17.99 -7.93
CA ASN A 146 -2.24 18.62 -9.26
C ASN A 146 -0.97 19.46 -9.58
N ARG A 147 0.16 19.13 -8.95
CA ARG A 147 1.44 19.82 -9.15
C ARG A 147 2.18 19.31 -10.38
N ILE A 148 1.86 18.11 -10.82
CA ILE A 148 2.45 17.47 -12.00
C ILE A 148 1.39 16.60 -12.66
N SER A 149 1.39 16.56 -14.01
CA SER A 149 0.53 15.64 -14.75
C SER A 149 1.09 14.21 -14.76
N PRO A 150 0.25 13.19 -14.96
CA PRO A 150 0.73 11.81 -15.07
C PRO A 150 1.69 11.60 -16.25
N GLU A 151 1.48 12.31 -17.35
CA GLU A 151 2.33 12.27 -18.55
C GLU A 151 3.70 12.86 -18.25
N GLU A 152 3.72 14.02 -17.61
CA GLU A 152 4.95 14.68 -17.20
C GLU A 152 5.73 13.85 -16.17
N LEU A 153 5.04 13.27 -15.18
CA LEU A 153 5.68 12.39 -14.19
C LEU A 153 6.28 11.16 -14.87
N SER A 154 5.57 10.51 -15.79
CA SER A 154 6.08 9.37 -16.55
C SER A 154 7.33 9.74 -17.36
N CYS A 155 7.33 10.92 -17.98
CA CYS A 155 8.47 11.44 -18.73
C CYS A 155 9.68 11.67 -17.80
N ARG A 156 9.48 12.33 -16.65
CA ARG A 156 10.58 12.59 -15.67
C ARG A 156 11.17 11.31 -15.09
N LEU A 157 10.32 10.28 -14.86
CA LEU A 157 10.73 8.96 -14.38
C LEU A 157 11.34 8.10 -15.49
N ASN A 158 11.23 8.51 -16.75
CA ASN A 158 11.57 7.70 -17.92
C ASN A 158 10.91 6.29 -17.90
N ILE A 159 9.64 6.24 -17.52
CA ILE A 159 8.85 5.01 -17.49
C ILE A 159 7.61 5.13 -18.37
N LYS A 160 7.08 3.97 -18.80
CA LYS A 160 5.82 3.92 -19.53
C LYS A 160 4.63 4.22 -18.60
N ARG A 161 3.55 4.80 -19.14
CA ARG A 161 2.32 5.07 -18.39
C ARG A 161 1.79 3.86 -17.64
N GLN A 162 1.79 2.69 -18.27
CA GLN A 162 1.37 1.44 -17.62
C GLN A 162 2.19 1.08 -16.38
N GLN A 163 3.49 1.40 -16.38
CA GLN A 163 4.34 1.18 -15.22
C GLN A 163 4.02 2.17 -14.09
N LEU A 164 3.72 3.43 -14.43
CA LEU A 164 3.23 4.40 -13.45
C LEU A 164 1.92 3.93 -12.82
N ASP A 165 0.97 3.43 -13.63
CA ASP A 165 -0.32 2.90 -13.14
C ASP A 165 -0.12 1.72 -12.18
N ALA A 166 0.90 0.90 -12.39
CA ALA A 166 1.25 -0.18 -11.47
C ALA A 166 1.76 0.35 -10.11
N TYR A 167 2.55 1.42 -10.09
CA TYR A 167 2.94 2.08 -8.84
C TYR A 167 1.74 2.71 -8.14
N LEU A 168 0.86 3.38 -8.88
CA LEU A 168 -0.33 4.01 -8.32
C LEU A 168 -1.35 3.01 -7.75
N ALA A 169 -1.25 1.74 -8.12
CA ALA A 169 -2.11 0.70 -7.58
C ALA A 169 -1.98 0.55 -6.06
N PHE A 170 -0.82 0.88 -5.47
CA PHE A 170 -0.64 0.83 -4.02
C PHE A 170 -1.63 1.74 -3.27
N ALA A 171 -1.85 2.96 -3.75
CA ALA A 171 -2.79 3.90 -3.15
C ALA A 171 -4.27 3.55 -3.39
N GLN A 172 -4.56 2.60 -4.28
CA GLN A 172 -5.92 2.19 -4.65
C GLN A 172 -6.35 0.89 -3.98
N VAL A 173 -5.47 0.25 -3.26
CA VAL A 173 -5.76 -0.95 -2.44
C VAL A 173 -6.16 -0.49 -1.03
N PRO A 174 -7.17 -1.09 -0.40
CA PRO A 174 -7.56 -0.75 0.98
C PRO A 174 -6.38 -0.85 1.95
N GLU A 175 -6.23 0.17 2.80
CA GLU A 175 -5.10 0.29 3.75
C GLU A 175 -5.01 -0.90 4.71
N GLU A 176 -6.15 -1.49 5.08
CA GLU A 176 -6.21 -2.69 5.93
C GLU A 176 -5.38 -3.86 5.39
N LEU A 177 -5.31 -4.01 4.05
CA LEU A 177 -4.51 -5.06 3.40
C LEU A 177 -3.02 -4.79 3.58
N TRP A 178 -2.58 -3.54 3.41
CA TRP A 178 -1.18 -3.18 3.59
C TRP A 178 -0.74 -3.24 5.05
N THR A 179 -1.63 -2.85 5.97
CA THR A 179 -1.41 -3.01 7.41
C THR A 179 -1.22 -4.48 7.78
N ALA A 180 -2.02 -5.38 7.21
CA ALA A 180 -1.89 -6.83 7.43
C ALA A 180 -0.61 -7.41 6.81
N VAL A 181 -0.16 -6.88 5.67
CA VAL A 181 1.11 -7.27 5.03
C VAL A 181 2.30 -6.82 5.87
N GLY A 182 2.29 -5.57 6.35
CA GLY A 182 3.32 -4.96 7.19
C GLY A 182 4.56 -4.56 6.38
N ASP A 183 5.53 -5.45 6.21
CA ASP A 183 6.75 -5.17 5.45
C ASP A 183 6.50 -5.25 3.94
N MET A 184 6.59 -4.08 3.28
CA MET A 184 6.33 -3.92 1.86
C MET A 184 7.60 -4.01 0.99
N SER A 185 8.76 -4.25 1.58
CA SER A 185 10.06 -4.22 0.89
C SER A 185 10.15 -5.19 -0.30
N ARG A 186 9.41 -6.29 -0.26
CA ARG A 186 9.37 -7.33 -1.30
C ARG A 186 8.12 -7.31 -2.16
N VAL A 187 7.25 -6.34 -1.98
CA VAL A 187 5.99 -6.20 -2.75
C VAL A 187 6.25 -5.32 -3.97
N SER A 188 6.25 -5.91 -5.15
CA SER A 188 6.44 -5.16 -6.40
C SER A 188 5.17 -4.41 -6.83
N SER A 189 5.34 -3.36 -7.64
CA SER A 189 4.25 -2.60 -8.26
C SER A 189 3.29 -3.49 -9.08
N ASN A 190 3.83 -4.48 -9.79
CA ASN A 190 3.02 -5.48 -10.49
C ASN A 190 2.18 -6.33 -9.53
N THR A 191 2.71 -6.66 -8.35
CA THR A 191 1.97 -7.38 -7.32
C THR A 191 0.84 -6.52 -6.76
N ALA A 192 1.08 -5.22 -6.52
CA ALA A 192 0.06 -4.28 -6.08
C ALA A 192 -1.09 -4.16 -7.10
N LEU A 193 -0.79 -4.11 -8.39
CA LEU A 193 -1.79 -4.06 -9.46
C LEU A 193 -2.73 -5.28 -9.42
N ILE A 194 -2.19 -6.47 -9.13
CA ILE A 194 -2.98 -7.70 -9.04
C ILE A 194 -3.82 -7.71 -7.78
N ILE A 195 -3.25 -7.32 -6.63
CA ILE A 195 -3.97 -7.21 -5.36
C ILE A 195 -5.14 -6.22 -5.52
N LYS A 196 -4.92 -5.07 -6.16
CA LYS A 196 -5.99 -4.13 -6.52
C LYS A 196 -7.10 -4.83 -7.32
N SER A 197 -6.75 -5.54 -8.40
CA SER A 197 -7.70 -6.25 -9.25
C SER A 197 -8.48 -7.34 -8.50
N ILE A 198 -7.82 -8.06 -7.59
CA ILE A 198 -8.47 -9.11 -6.79
C ILE A 198 -9.37 -8.47 -5.72
N SER A 199 -8.89 -7.45 -5.00
CA SER A 199 -9.64 -6.79 -3.92
C SER A 199 -10.92 -6.10 -4.42
N SER A 200 -10.97 -5.67 -5.69
CA SER A 200 -12.15 -5.09 -6.31
C SER A 200 -13.26 -6.11 -6.64
N ARG A 201 -12.97 -7.42 -6.57
CA ARG A 201 -13.96 -8.48 -6.85
C ARG A 201 -14.96 -8.72 -5.72
N GLY A 202 -14.74 -8.13 -4.53
CA GLY A 202 -15.67 -8.20 -3.40
C GLY A 202 -15.03 -8.62 -2.08
N THR A 203 -15.87 -8.68 -1.01
CA THR A 203 -15.42 -8.93 0.36
C THR A 203 -14.74 -10.28 0.55
N ALA A 204 -15.29 -11.36 0.00
CA ALA A 204 -14.69 -12.70 0.08
C ALA A 204 -13.24 -12.74 -0.48
N TYR A 205 -12.98 -11.99 -1.54
CA TYR A 205 -11.63 -11.88 -2.11
C TYR A 205 -10.70 -11.05 -1.24
N ARG A 206 -11.20 -9.99 -0.56
CA ARG A 206 -10.42 -9.21 0.41
C ARG A 206 -10.04 -10.04 1.62
N GLU A 207 -10.96 -10.80 2.18
CA GLU A 207 -10.70 -11.73 3.28
C GLU A 207 -9.68 -12.80 2.89
N ALA A 208 -9.79 -13.35 1.68
CA ALA A 208 -8.81 -14.29 1.15
C ALA A 208 -7.41 -13.65 1.03
N LEU A 209 -7.31 -12.39 0.58
CA LEU A 209 -6.04 -11.65 0.52
C LEU A 209 -5.47 -11.43 1.93
N LEU A 210 -6.29 -11.02 2.91
CA LEU A 210 -5.88 -10.87 4.30
C LEU A 210 -5.31 -12.17 4.87
N SER A 211 -5.92 -13.31 4.56
CA SER A 211 -5.44 -14.62 5.03
C SER A 211 -4.06 -15.03 4.51
N ILE A 212 -3.62 -14.44 3.39
CA ILE A 212 -2.30 -14.69 2.79
C ILE A 212 -1.33 -13.50 2.93
N ALA A 213 -1.68 -12.48 3.72
CA ALA A 213 -0.89 -11.25 3.86
C ALA A 213 0.60 -11.52 4.18
N LYS A 214 0.88 -12.43 5.11
CA LYS A 214 2.26 -12.85 5.43
C LYS A 214 3.03 -13.44 4.25
N LYS A 215 2.33 -14.15 3.34
CA LYS A 215 2.94 -14.70 2.12
C LYS A 215 3.21 -13.61 1.09
N ILE A 216 2.36 -12.59 1.04
CA ILE A 216 2.58 -11.40 0.21
C ILE A 216 3.83 -10.66 0.68
N ALA A 217 3.99 -10.43 1.99
CA ALA A 217 5.20 -9.83 2.58
C ALA A 217 6.48 -10.61 2.24
N GLN A 218 6.39 -11.95 2.11
CA GLN A 218 7.50 -12.80 1.68
C GLN A 218 7.84 -12.70 0.19
N GLY A 219 7.10 -11.89 -0.60
CA GLY A 219 7.37 -11.67 -2.01
C GLY A 219 6.62 -12.63 -2.95
N TYR A 220 5.43 -13.06 -2.58
CA TYR A 220 4.58 -13.83 -3.51
C TYR A 220 4.24 -12.98 -4.73
N GLY A 221 4.65 -13.47 -5.91
CA GLY A 221 4.30 -12.84 -7.18
C GLY A 221 2.92 -13.28 -7.69
N LYS A 222 2.49 -12.68 -8.79
CA LYS A 222 1.17 -12.83 -9.45
C LYS A 222 0.63 -14.25 -9.40
N LYS A 223 1.30 -15.19 -10.05
CA LYS A 223 0.81 -16.58 -10.20
C LYS A 223 0.58 -17.29 -8.87
N ARG A 224 1.40 -16.99 -7.85
CA ARG A 224 1.28 -17.61 -6.52
C ARG A 224 0.09 -17.04 -5.76
N ILE A 225 -0.14 -15.73 -5.86
CA ILE A 225 -1.29 -15.05 -5.24
C ILE A 225 -2.57 -15.56 -5.87
N GLU A 226 -2.70 -15.53 -7.19
CA GLU A 226 -3.89 -16.00 -7.91
C GLU A 226 -4.25 -17.44 -7.53
N ARG A 227 -3.29 -18.37 -7.58
CA ARG A 227 -3.52 -19.78 -7.18
C ARG A 227 -3.95 -19.92 -5.71
N ALA A 228 -3.36 -19.15 -4.80
CA ALA A 228 -3.71 -19.20 -3.39
C ALA A 228 -5.15 -18.70 -3.17
N ILE A 229 -5.53 -17.60 -3.80
CA ILE A 229 -6.88 -17.04 -3.74
C ILE A 229 -7.90 -18.00 -4.34
N ASP A 230 -7.65 -18.54 -5.54
CA ASP A 230 -8.55 -19.50 -6.20
C ASP A 230 -8.79 -20.73 -5.32
N THR A 231 -7.75 -21.21 -4.63
CA THR A 231 -7.87 -22.34 -3.71
C THR A 231 -8.75 -22.01 -2.50
N ILE A 232 -8.61 -20.82 -1.93
CA ILE A 232 -9.39 -20.37 -0.78
C ILE A 232 -10.87 -20.18 -1.17
N ILE A 233 -11.13 -19.46 -2.25
CA ILE A 233 -12.48 -19.19 -2.74
C ILE A 233 -13.19 -20.50 -3.14
N SER A 234 -12.50 -21.42 -3.84
CA SER A 234 -13.06 -22.72 -4.19
C SER A 234 -13.44 -23.56 -2.97
N LYS A 235 -12.65 -23.48 -1.88
CA LYS A 235 -12.98 -24.16 -0.62
C LYS A 235 -14.17 -23.50 0.08
N GLN A 236 -14.29 -22.18 0.08
CA GLN A 236 -15.43 -21.45 0.65
C GLN A 236 -16.73 -21.80 -0.08
N LEU A 237 -16.70 -21.81 -1.42
CA LEU A 237 -17.86 -22.18 -2.23
C LEU A 237 -18.30 -23.62 -1.98
N LYS A 238 -17.35 -24.57 -1.85
CA LYS A 238 -17.66 -25.97 -1.51
C LYS A 238 -18.22 -26.13 -0.11
N ARG A 239 -17.82 -25.31 0.87
CA ARG A 239 -18.39 -25.31 2.22
C ARG A 239 -19.81 -24.74 2.21
N ALA A 240 -20.02 -23.57 1.58
CA ALA A 240 -21.35 -22.97 1.45
C ALA A 240 -22.35 -23.90 0.73
N SER A 241 -21.90 -24.64 -0.31
CA SER A 241 -22.73 -25.61 -0.98
C SER A 241 -23.04 -26.85 -0.12
N LYS A 242 -22.16 -27.20 0.84
CA LYS A 242 -22.42 -28.30 1.80
C LYS A 242 -23.33 -27.87 2.94
N GLU A 243 -23.22 -26.63 3.42
CA GLU A 243 -24.07 -26.07 4.48
C GLU A 243 -25.52 -25.86 4.01
N ASN A 244 -25.71 -25.53 2.73
CA ASN A 244 -27.03 -25.42 2.11
C ASN A 244 -27.69 -26.79 1.81
N THR A 245 -27.05 -27.89 2.13
CA THR A 245 -27.67 -29.21 2.03
C THR A 245 -28.46 -29.53 3.31
N VAL A 246 -29.58 -28.87 3.48
CA VAL A 246 -30.57 -29.26 4.52
C VAL A 246 -31.00 -30.70 4.18
N LYS A 247 -30.60 -31.66 5.03
CA LYS A 247 -31.10 -33.01 4.97
C LYS A 247 -32.43 -33.08 5.74
N HIS A 248 -33.51 -33.20 5.04
CA HIS A 248 -34.78 -33.54 5.67
C HIS A 248 -34.90 -35.06 5.69
N GLN A 249 -35.01 -35.63 6.89
CA GLN A 249 -35.24 -37.05 7.10
C GLN A 249 -36.61 -37.25 7.75
N LEU A 250 -37.35 -38.18 7.24
CA LEU A 250 -38.64 -38.58 7.83
C LEU A 250 -38.45 -39.98 8.40
N GLU A 251 -38.68 -40.12 9.71
CA GLU A 251 -38.60 -41.37 10.45
C GLU A 251 -40.01 -41.88 10.76
N PHE A 252 -40.18 -43.17 10.63
CA PHE A 252 -41.37 -43.87 11.05
C PHE A 252 -41.00 -45.18 11.77
N ASN A 253 -41.48 -45.36 12.98
CA ASN A 253 -41.14 -46.48 13.85
C ASN A 253 -39.64 -46.71 14.03
N GLY A 254 -38.86 -45.61 14.22
CA GLY A 254 -37.41 -45.67 14.42
C GLY A 254 -36.58 -45.98 13.17
N LYS A 255 -37.22 -45.99 12.00
CA LYS A 255 -36.55 -46.21 10.72
C LYS A 255 -36.72 -45.02 9.80
N ILE A 256 -35.63 -44.58 9.16
CA ILE A 256 -35.65 -43.49 8.16
C ILE A 256 -36.32 -44.03 6.90
N ILE A 257 -37.50 -43.52 6.58
CA ILE A 257 -38.31 -43.94 5.42
C ILE A 257 -38.11 -43.00 4.22
N MET A 258 -37.70 -41.76 4.45
CA MET A 258 -37.42 -40.78 3.39
C MET A 258 -36.22 -39.92 3.74
N ASN A 259 -35.37 -39.65 2.77
CA ASN A 259 -34.25 -38.71 2.87
C ASN A 259 -34.30 -37.75 1.68
N MET A 260 -34.43 -36.44 1.98
CA MET A 260 -34.41 -35.39 0.96
C MET A 260 -33.13 -34.61 1.05
N GLN A 261 -32.40 -34.53 -0.04
CA GLN A 261 -31.15 -33.81 -0.15
C GLN A 261 -30.99 -33.21 -1.56
N GLN A 262 -30.73 -31.93 -1.65
CA GLN A 262 -30.52 -31.20 -2.92
C GLN A 262 -31.67 -31.38 -3.93
N GLY A 263 -32.90 -31.28 -3.47
CA GLY A 263 -34.08 -31.45 -4.33
C GLY A 263 -34.32 -32.90 -4.82
N ARG A 264 -33.54 -33.87 -4.31
CA ARG A 264 -33.74 -35.30 -4.59
C ARG A 264 -34.34 -36.00 -3.37
N ILE A 265 -35.40 -36.71 -3.60
CA ILE A 265 -36.05 -37.53 -2.57
C ILE A 265 -35.61 -38.98 -2.79
N LYS A 266 -35.06 -39.60 -1.75
CA LYS A 266 -34.81 -41.05 -1.72
C LYS A 266 -35.75 -41.68 -0.72
N LEU A 267 -36.56 -42.60 -1.18
CA LEU A 267 -37.45 -43.42 -0.36
C LEU A 267 -36.73 -44.72 0.03
N ASP A 268 -37.03 -45.23 1.23
CA ASP A 268 -36.54 -46.51 1.66
C ASP A 268 -37.16 -47.64 0.80
N LYS A 269 -36.40 -48.69 0.54
CA LYS A 269 -36.85 -49.82 -0.28
C LYS A 269 -38.11 -50.49 0.30
N SER A 270 -38.34 -50.44 1.60
CA SER A 270 -39.52 -51.02 2.24
C SER A 270 -40.82 -50.32 1.83
N LEU A 271 -40.76 -49.03 1.48
CA LEU A 271 -41.91 -48.28 0.96
C LEU A 271 -42.15 -48.57 -0.55
N VAL A 272 -41.08 -48.81 -1.28
CA VAL A 272 -41.16 -49.06 -2.73
C VAL A 272 -41.66 -50.47 -3.03
N ASN A 273 -41.38 -51.44 -2.15
CA ASN A 273 -41.72 -52.86 -2.35
C ASN A 273 -43.12 -53.25 -1.80
N HIS A 274 -43.84 -52.29 -1.17
CA HIS A 274 -45.25 -52.53 -0.75
C HIS A 274 -46.20 -52.29 -1.93
N GLY A 275 -47.26 -53.10 -2.03
CA GLY A 275 -48.26 -53.09 -3.12
C GLY A 275 -49.01 -51.77 -3.33
N ASN A 276 -48.85 -50.78 -2.46
CA ASN A 276 -49.49 -49.46 -2.49
C ASN A 276 -48.55 -48.35 -2.93
N PHE A 277 -47.47 -48.65 -3.68
CA PHE A 277 -46.54 -47.62 -4.13
C PHE A 277 -47.15 -46.59 -5.05
N ASP A 278 -48.09 -46.97 -5.90
CA ASP A 278 -48.83 -46.07 -6.78
C ASP A 278 -49.73 -45.08 -6.01
N GLU A 279 -50.32 -45.50 -4.88
CA GLU A 279 -51.08 -44.61 -3.98
C GLU A 279 -50.16 -43.58 -3.31
N LEU A 280 -48.92 -44.00 -2.93
CA LEU A 280 -47.92 -43.09 -2.37
C LEU A 280 -47.50 -42.03 -3.40
N ILE A 281 -47.23 -42.42 -4.64
CA ILE A 281 -46.90 -41.52 -5.72
C ILE A 281 -48.04 -40.54 -5.99
N GLY A 282 -49.26 -40.99 -6.10
CA GLY A 282 -50.44 -40.11 -6.29
C GLY A 282 -50.66 -39.10 -5.16
N ALA A 283 -50.41 -39.50 -3.91
CA ALA A 283 -50.45 -38.59 -2.78
C ALA A 283 -49.33 -37.54 -2.80
N LEU A 284 -48.11 -37.93 -3.21
CA LEU A 284 -47.00 -37.02 -3.35
C LEU A 284 -47.22 -36.02 -4.49
N GLU A 285 -47.67 -36.47 -5.65
CA GLU A 285 -47.98 -35.61 -6.80
C GLU A 285 -49.05 -34.58 -6.45
N LYS A 286 -50.14 -35.00 -5.77
CA LYS A 286 -51.18 -34.09 -5.33
C LYS A 286 -50.63 -33.01 -4.38
N ASN A 287 -49.88 -33.41 -3.34
CA ASN A 287 -49.35 -32.45 -2.37
C ASN A 287 -48.32 -31.49 -3.00
N ILE A 288 -47.50 -31.96 -3.92
CA ILE A 288 -46.53 -31.11 -4.64
C ILE A 288 -47.27 -30.14 -5.56
N THR A 289 -48.29 -30.57 -6.27
CA THR A 289 -49.11 -29.74 -7.16
C THR A 289 -49.86 -28.67 -6.37
N ASP A 290 -50.47 -29.01 -5.25
CA ASP A 290 -51.16 -28.07 -4.37
C ASP A 290 -50.17 -27.02 -3.80
N PHE A 291 -48.99 -27.45 -3.40
CA PHE A 291 -47.95 -26.54 -2.95
C PHE A 291 -47.47 -25.61 -4.09
N ALA A 292 -47.23 -26.15 -5.28
CA ALA A 292 -46.80 -25.36 -6.44
C ALA A 292 -47.85 -24.28 -6.80
N ASN A 293 -49.12 -24.63 -6.82
CA ASN A 293 -50.23 -23.71 -7.10
C ASN A 293 -50.34 -22.57 -6.06
N ASN A 294 -49.94 -22.82 -4.81
CA ASN A 294 -50.05 -21.85 -3.73
C ASN A 294 -48.82 -20.94 -3.60
N TYR A 295 -47.63 -21.41 -4.00
CA TYR A 295 -46.35 -20.72 -3.69
C TYR A 295 -45.47 -20.42 -4.90
N ILE A 296 -45.71 -21.01 -6.08
CA ILE A 296 -44.97 -20.73 -7.31
C ILE A 296 -45.89 -19.92 -8.23
N LYS A 297 -45.63 -18.61 -8.29
CA LYS A 297 -46.28 -17.69 -9.24
C LYS A 297 -45.42 -17.47 -10.46
#